data_1709f9ab9ddbf8a04e022dcc17759a89
#
_entry.id   1709f9ab9ddbf8a04e022dcc17759a89
#
_cell.length_a   1.000
_cell.length_b   1.000
_cell.length_c   1.000
_cell.angle_alpha   90.00
_cell.angle_beta   90.00
_cell.angle_gamma   90.00
#
_symmetry.space_group_name_H-M   'P 1'
#
loop_
_entity.id
_entity.type
_entity.pdbx_description
1 polymer ?
#
loop_
_entity_poly.entity_id
_entity_poly.type
_entity_poly.pdbx_seq_one_letter_code
_entity_poly.pdbx_strand_id
1 'polypeptide(L)'
;MNDVCATFRKYAEMKRVRFVYESNFDYLNVWFDSDKMGSILKNILSNALKYTPENGSVCICACEEGNTWSIEVKDTGIGIPSSEQKKLFRNCFRGSNVVNLKVTGSGIGLMLVYKLVKLHKGKIHIQSVEHQGTCVQITFPKGNTHLHKAKFISPKTPNERMDAVVLGGTSDLPVLEAPQIKTSLQRILVVEDNDDLRNYLVDMLMAGYNIQSCSNGKDALVIIKEFNPDLVISDIMMPEMSGDELCSACLLYTSPSPRDTR
;
A
#
# COMPACT_ATOMS: atom_id res chain seq x y z
N MET A 1 3.54 6.55 14.65
CA MET A 1 3.21 5.16 15.02
C MET A 1 1.91 5.10 15.83
N ASN A 2 1.73 5.91 16.85
CA ASN A 2 0.52 5.91 17.69
C ASN A 2 -0.79 6.06 16.90
N ASP A 3 -0.84 6.95 15.90
CA ASP A 3 -2.06 7.16 15.10
C ASP A 3 -2.44 5.92 14.27
N VAL A 4 -1.43 5.25 13.71
CA VAL A 4 -1.65 4.00 12.96
C VAL A 4 -2.15 2.91 13.91
N CYS A 5 -1.49 2.74 15.07
CA CYS A 5 -1.90 1.75 16.06
C CYS A 5 -3.32 2.02 16.60
N ALA A 6 -3.71 3.29 16.79
CA ALA A 6 -5.06 3.65 17.24
C ALA A 6 -6.14 3.21 16.24
N THR A 7 -5.89 3.40 14.93
CA THR A 7 -6.80 2.96 13.87
C THR A 7 -6.97 1.44 13.88
N PHE A 8 -5.86 0.70 13.94
CA PHE A 8 -5.90 -0.77 13.91
C PHE A 8 -6.42 -1.39 15.20
N ARG A 9 -6.32 -0.71 16.35
CA ARG A 9 -6.92 -1.15 17.60
C ARG A 9 -8.44 -1.25 17.49
N LYS A 10 -9.10 -0.23 16.92
CA LYS A 10 -10.56 -0.28 16.69
C LYS A 10 -10.96 -1.45 15.79
N TYR A 11 -10.19 -1.68 14.73
CA TYR A 11 -10.46 -2.80 13.82
C TYR A 11 -10.26 -4.16 14.50
N ALA A 12 -9.21 -4.29 15.35
CA ALA A 12 -8.97 -5.50 16.15
C ALA A 12 -10.09 -5.78 17.15
N GLU A 13 -10.61 -4.74 17.82
CA GLU A 13 -11.77 -4.84 18.73
C GLU A 13 -13.03 -5.37 18.00
N MET A 14 -13.34 -4.82 16.83
CA MET A 14 -14.47 -5.29 15.99
C MET A 14 -14.30 -6.76 15.61
N LYS A 15 -13.07 -7.20 15.36
CA LYS A 15 -12.73 -8.58 14.98
C LYS A 15 -12.53 -9.51 16.19
N ARG A 16 -12.64 -9.00 17.42
CA ARG A 16 -12.36 -9.73 18.68
C ARG A 16 -10.94 -10.30 18.75
N VAL A 17 -9.96 -9.56 18.23
CA VAL A 17 -8.53 -9.90 18.29
C VAL A 17 -7.86 -9.01 19.33
N ARG A 18 -7.06 -9.61 20.21
CA ARG A 18 -6.28 -8.87 21.20
C ARG A 18 -5.15 -8.12 20.50
N PHE A 19 -5.11 -6.79 20.64
CA PHE A 19 -4.11 -5.93 20.03
C PHE A 19 -3.25 -5.24 21.08
N VAL A 20 -1.94 -5.46 21.04
CA VAL A 20 -0.97 -4.94 22.02
C VAL A 20 0.12 -4.16 21.29
N TYR A 21 0.48 -3.00 21.81
CA TYR A 21 1.63 -2.23 21.35
C TYR A 21 2.57 -1.98 22.52
N GLU A 22 3.84 -2.31 22.34
CA GLU A 22 4.91 -2.16 23.31
C GLU A 22 6.11 -1.44 22.68
N SER A 23 6.84 -0.63 23.47
CA SER A 23 8.10 -0.04 23.03
C SER A 23 9.07 0.04 24.21
N ASN A 24 10.36 -0.07 23.93
CA ASN A 24 11.42 0.11 24.92
C ASN A 24 11.94 1.56 24.99
N PHE A 25 11.22 2.50 24.36
CA PHE A 25 11.52 3.93 24.35
C PHE A 25 10.23 4.75 24.34
N ASP A 26 10.25 5.93 24.95
CA ASP A 26 9.13 6.88 24.90
C ASP A 26 9.18 7.74 23.65
N TYR A 27 10.38 8.08 23.22
CA TYR A 27 10.63 8.90 22.04
C TYR A 27 11.87 8.42 21.29
N LEU A 28 11.74 8.31 19.96
CA LEU A 28 12.84 7.90 19.08
C LEU A 28 12.98 8.88 17.91
N ASN A 29 14.17 9.48 17.78
CA ASN A 29 14.47 10.40 16.68
C ASN A 29 15.15 9.65 15.54
N VAL A 30 14.45 9.48 14.44
CA VAL A 30 14.89 8.71 13.28
C VAL A 30 14.54 9.41 11.98
N TRP A 31 15.29 9.10 10.93
CA TRP A 31 15.08 9.64 9.59
C TRP A 31 14.41 8.61 8.70
N PHE A 32 13.22 8.90 8.23
CA PHE A 32 12.48 8.10 7.25
C PHE A 32 11.40 8.93 6.55
N ASP A 33 10.86 8.39 5.46
CA ASP A 33 9.69 8.94 4.79
C ASP A 33 8.44 8.46 5.54
N SER A 34 7.69 9.41 6.13
CA SER A 34 6.53 9.11 6.98
C SER A 34 5.42 8.36 6.25
N ASP A 35 5.18 8.70 4.97
CA ASP A 35 4.09 8.12 4.18
C ASP A 35 4.43 6.68 3.79
N LYS A 36 5.69 6.45 3.41
CA LYS A 36 6.19 5.10 3.11
C LYS A 36 6.23 4.22 4.36
N MET A 37 6.60 4.79 5.52
CA MET A 37 6.53 4.06 6.77
C MET A 37 5.08 3.74 7.16
N GLY A 38 4.17 4.69 6.98
CA GLY A 38 2.73 4.47 7.14
C GLY A 38 2.23 3.31 6.26
N SER A 39 2.65 3.27 5.01
CA SER A 39 2.31 2.19 4.07
C SER A 39 2.88 0.83 4.51
N ILE A 40 4.13 0.79 4.99
CA ILE A 40 4.73 -0.43 5.54
C ILE A 40 3.89 -0.97 6.70
N LEU A 41 3.61 -0.12 7.70
CA LEU A 41 2.86 -0.51 8.89
C LEU A 41 1.44 -0.96 8.54
N LYS A 42 0.73 -0.20 7.71
CA LYS A 42 -0.63 -0.56 7.26
C LYS A 42 -0.66 -1.94 6.61
N ASN A 43 0.27 -2.24 5.69
CA ASN A 43 0.31 -3.54 5.03
C ASN A 43 0.57 -4.70 6.00
N ILE A 44 1.52 -4.54 6.94
CA ILE A 44 1.86 -5.61 7.88
C ILE A 44 0.72 -5.82 8.87
N LEU A 45 0.17 -4.73 9.45
CA LEU A 45 -0.91 -4.81 10.44
C LEU A 45 -2.22 -5.31 9.84
N SER A 46 -2.54 -4.88 8.62
CA SER A 46 -3.69 -5.39 7.89
C SER A 46 -3.57 -6.89 7.67
N ASN A 47 -2.39 -7.38 7.24
CA ASN A 47 -2.16 -8.82 7.09
C ASN A 47 -2.27 -9.55 8.43
N ALA A 48 -1.61 -9.08 9.48
CA ALA A 48 -1.66 -9.70 10.81
C ALA A 48 -3.11 -9.84 11.30
N LEU A 49 -3.89 -8.77 11.27
CA LEU A 49 -5.29 -8.81 11.69
C LEU A 49 -6.17 -9.64 10.74
N LYS A 50 -5.91 -9.59 9.45
CA LYS A 50 -6.66 -10.33 8.43
C LYS A 50 -6.57 -11.82 8.63
N TYR A 51 -5.38 -12.34 8.93
CA TYR A 51 -5.11 -13.76 9.04
C TYR A 51 -5.15 -14.31 10.46
N THR A 52 -5.38 -13.48 11.46
CA THR A 52 -5.60 -13.90 12.85
C THR A 52 -7.08 -14.19 13.05
N PRO A 53 -7.47 -15.38 13.55
CA PRO A 53 -8.87 -15.69 13.85
C PRO A 53 -9.37 -14.90 15.07
N GLU A 54 -10.69 -14.92 15.29
CA GLU A 54 -11.27 -14.40 16.53
C GLU A 54 -10.61 -15.05 17.76
N ASN A 55 -10.48 -14.25 18.83
CA ASN A 55 -9.78 -14.60 20.08
C ASN A 55 -8.27 -14.81 19.93
N GLY A 56 -7.69 -14.57 18.75
CA GLY A 56 -6.26 -14.51 18.56
C GLY A 56 -5.65 -13.19 19.06
N SER A 57 -4.36 -13.02 18.81
CA SER A 57 -3.63 -11.82 19.24
C SER A 57 -2.68 -11.29 18.17
N VAL A 58 -2.53 -9.97 18.13
CA VAL A 58 -1.51 -9.25 17.36
C VAL A 58 -0.74 -8.36 18.31
N CYS A 59 0.57 -8.52 18.36
CA CYS A 59 1.49 -7.74 19.17
C CYS A 59 2.45 -6.98 18.26
N ILE A 60 2.62 -5.70 18.54
CA ILE A 60 3.60 -4.84 17.89
C ILE A 60 4.64 -4.46 18.95
N CYS A 61 5.91 -4.71 18.67
CA CYS A 61 7.01 -4.29 19.50
C CYS A 61 7.91 -3.33 18.70
N ALA A 62 8.18 -2.15 19.26
CA ALA A 62 9.15 -1.23 18.71
C ALA A 62 10.37 -1.18 19.63
N CYS A 63 11.54 -1.47 19.10
CA CYS A 63 12.77 -1.57 19.88
C CYS A 63 13.88 -0.71 19.30
N GLU A 64 14.62 -0.07 20.20
CA GLU A 64 15.86 0.62 19.88
C GLU A 64 17.04 -0.20 20.41
N GLU A 65 17.99 -0.51 19.52
CA GLU A 65 19.18 -1.29 19.87
C GLU A 65 20.43 -0.73 19.17
N GLY A 66 21.32 -0.16 19.95
CA GLY A 66 22.57 0.42 19.46
C GLY A 66 22.34 1.43 18.33
N ASN A 67 22.87 1.14 17.13
CA ASN A 67 22.76 2.01 15.94
C ASN A 67 21.60 1.63 15.01
N THR A 68 20.68 0.81 15.49
CA THR A 68 19.49 0.38 14.75
C THR A 68 18.23 0.53 15.58
N TRP A 69 17.09 0.53 14.92
CA TRP A 69 15.79 0.39 15.53
C TRP A 69 14.96 -0.60 14.72
N SER A 70 14.03 -1.25 15.38
CA SER A 70 13.23 -2.29 14.76
C SER A 70 11.77 -2.19 15.15
N ILE A 71 10.93 -2.70 14.25
CA ILE A 71 9.52 -2.95 14.50
C ILE A 71 9.30 -4.44 14.28
N GLU A 72 8.69 -5.09 15.24
CA GLU A 72 8.26 -6.47 15.16
C GLU A 72 6.74 -6.53 15.27
N VAL A 73 6.10 -7.22 14.34
CA VAL A 73 4.66 -7.52 14.38
C VAL A 73 4.49 -9.02 14.43
N LYS A 74 3.94 -9.51 15.52
CA LYS A 74 3.69 -10.94 15.77
C LYS A 74 2.19 -11.18 15.87
N ASP A 75 1.71 -12.14 15.11
CA ASP A 75 0.33 -12.61 15.15
C ASP A 75 0.24 -14.09 15.54
N THR A 76 -0.92 -14.50 16.01
CA THR A 76 -1.28 -15.90 16.28
C THR A 76 -2.23 -16.46 15.22
N GLY A 77 -1.99 -16.06 13.98
CA GLY A 77 -2.83 -16.43 12.84
C GLY A 77 -2.54 -17.81 12.27
N ILE A 78 -3.04 -18.01 11.06
CA ILE A 78 -2.92 -19.29 10.35
C ILE A 78 -1.47 -19.65 9.98
N GLY A 79 -0.53 -18.71 10.09
CA GLY A 79 0.85 -18.89 9.68
C GLY A 79 1.03 -19.12 8.17
N ILE A 80 2.26 -19.42 7.76
CA ILE A 80 2.68 -19.58 6.37
C ILE A 80 3.46 -20.90 6.24
N PRO A 81 3.07 -21.79 5.34
CA PRO A 81 3.81 -23.02 5.09
C PRO A 81 5.28 -22.78 4.76
N SER A 82 6.19 -23.58 5.29
CA SER A 82 7.64 -23.41 5.12
C SER A 82 8.10 -23.44 3.66
N SER A 83 7.42 -24.22 2.82
CA SER A 83 7.64 -24.31 1.38
C SER A 83 7.34 -23.01 0.63
N GLU A 84 6.53 -22.14 1.22
CA GLU A 84 6.04 -20.92 0.61
C GLU A 84 6.76 -19.65 1.10
N GLN A 85 7.40 -19.71 2.27
CA GLN A 85 8.06 -18.54 2.88
C GLN A 85 9.10 -17.89 1.96
N LYS A 86 9.82 -18.66 1.15
CA LYS A 86 10.81 -18.15 0.19
C LYS A 86 10.18 -17.38 -0.98
N LYS A 87 8.87 -17.52 -1.18
CA LYS A 87 8.14 -16.89 -2.29
C LYS A 87 7.42 -15.61 -1.88
N LEU A 88 7.33 -15.28 -0.57
CA LEU A 88 6.54 -14.17 -0.01
C LEU A 88 6.85 -12.79 -0.60
N PHE A 89 8.08 -12.57 -1.02
CA PHE A 89 8.51 -11.30 -1.60
C PHE A 89 8.50 -11.29 -3.13
N ARG A 90 8.02 -12.37 -3.76
CA ARG A 90 7.85 -12.43 -5.22
C ARG A 90 6.50 -11.85 -5.62
N ASN A 91 6.39 -11.46 -6.88
CA ASN A 91 5.20 -10.80 -7.40
C ASN A 91 3.92 -11.63 -7.18
N CYS A 92 2.88 -10.99 -6.66
CA CYS A 92 1.51 -11.51 -6.55
C CYS A 92 1.40 -12.89 -5.86
N PHE A 93 2.24 -13.15 -4.84
CA PHE A 93 2.19 -14.44 -4.16
C PHE A 93 1.08 -14.47 -3.09
N ARG A 94 0.23 -15.49 -3.16
CA ARG A 94 -0.74 -15.83 -2.11
C ARG A 94 -0.47 -17.26 -1.63
N GLY A 95 -0.46 -17.45 -0.31
CA GLY A 95 -0.26 -18.77 0.26
C GLY A 95 -1.40 -19.74 -0.09
N SER A 96 -1.09 -21.00 -0.28
CA SER A 96 -2.09 -22.04 -0.61
C SER A 96 -3.13 -22.23 0.50
N ASN A 97 -2.74 -22.02 1.75
CA ASN A 97 -3.63 -22.08 2.92
C ASN A 97 -4.62 -20.89 3.00
N VAL A 98 -4.41 -19.84 2.20
CA VAL A 98 -5.28 -18.64 2.14
C VAL A 98 -6.31 -18.74 1.02
N VAL A 99 -6.05 -19.52 -0.03
CA VAL A 99 -6.94 -19.62 -1.21
C VAL A 99 -8.35 -20.12 -0.83
N ASN A 100 -8.43 -20.99 0.19
CA ASN A 100 -9.71 -21.52 0.70
C ASN A 100 -10.42 -20.60 1.71
N LEU A 101 -9.73 -19.56 2.19
CA LEU A 101 -10.36 -18.55 3.03
C LEU A 101 -10.94 -17.50 2.09
N LYS A 102 -12.21 -17.13 2.28
CA LYS A 102 -12.89 -16.02 1.55
C LYS A 102 -12.26 -14.66 1.94
N VAL A 103 -10.95 -14.57 1.85
CA VAL A 103 -10.17 -13.43 2.31
C VAL A 103 -9.58 -12.75 1.08
N THR A 104 -10.10 -11.59 0.74
CA THR A 104 -9.66 -10.77 -0.41
C THR A 104 -8.25 -10.21 -0.21
N GLY A 105 -7.42 -10.19 -1.24
CA GLY A 105 -6.08 -9.58 -1.20
C GLY A 105 -5.27 -9.84 -2.47
N SER A 106 -4.63 -8.79 -2.97
CA SER A 106 -3.86 -8.79 -4.22
C SER A 106 -2.52 -9.56 -4.17
N GLY A 107 -2.04 -9.94 -2.97
CA GLY A 107 -0.70 -10.55 -2.81
C GLY A 107 0.48 -9.58 -3.01
N ILE A 108 0.21 -8.30 -3.21
CA ILE A 108 1.23 -7.25 -3.49
C ILE A 108 1.79 -6.65 -2.20
N GLY A 109 1.03 -6.66 -1.10
CA GLY A 109 1.35 -5.93 0.13
C GLY A 109 2.75 -6.23 0.70
N LEU A 110 3.12 -7.52 0.84
CA LEU A 110 4.43 -7.92 1.37
C LEU A 110 5.58 -7.60 0.41
N MET A 111 5.35 -7.67 -0.89
CA MET A 111 6.33 -7.24 -1.89
C MET A 111 6.57 -5.71 -1.80
N LEU A 112 5.51 -4.92 -1.65
CA LEU A 112 5.61 -3.48 -1.44
C LEU A 112 6.39 -3.17 -0.16
N VAL A 113 6.07 -3.83 0.95
CA VAL A 113 6.82 -3.72 2.21
C VAL A 113 8.31 -3.99 1.99
N TYR A 114 8.64 -5.09 1.31
CA TYR A 114 10.04 -5.43 1.01
C TYR A 114 10.76 -4.32 0.24
N LYS A 115 10.14 -3.79 -0.82
CA LYS A 115 10.71 -2.70 -1.64
C LYS A 115 10.89 -1.42 -0.82
N LEU A 116 9.90 -1.03 -0.03
CA LEU A 116 9.96 0.17 0.81
C LEU A 116 11.00 0.05 1.92
N VAL A 117 11.11 -1.12 2.57
CA VAL A 117 12.16 -1.39 3.56
C VAL A 117 13.56 -1.30 2.92
N LYS A 118 13.75 -1.87 1.73
CA LYS A 118 15.02 -1.78 0.99
C LYS A 118 15.35 -0.35 0.57
N LEU A 119 14.36 0.45 0.19
CA LEU A 119 14.52 1.87 -0.13
C LEU A 119 15.13 2.63 1.05
N HIS A 120 14.70 2.32 2.28
CA HIS A 120 15.23 2.89 3.52
C HIS A 120 16.49 2.17 4.04
N LYS A 121 17.11 1.31 3.22
CA LYS A 121 18.31 0.52 3.60
C LYS A 121 18.07 -0.38 4.81
N GLY A 122 16.83 -0.72 5.09
CA GLY A 122 16.42 -1.62 6.14
C GLY A 122 16.55 -3.10 5.76
N LYS A 123 16.29 -3.95 6.74
CA LYS A 123 16.21 -5.39 6.60
C LYS A 123 14.82 -5.85 7.04
N ILE A 124 14.28 -6.86 6.37
CA ILE A 124 13.04 -7.52 6.78
C ILE A 124 13.33 -8.99 6.98
N HIS A 125 12.81 -9.54 8.07
CA HIS A 125 12.87 -10.95 8.42
C HIS A 125 11.47 -11.44 8.75
N ILE A 126 11.10 -12.64 8.25
CA ILE A 126 9.81 -13.26 8.52
C ILE A 126 10.07 -14.65 9.08
N GLN A 127 9.46 -14.92 10.23
CA GLN A 127 9.39 -16.23 10.83
C GLN A 127 7.92 -16.63 10.93
N SER A 128 7.56 -17.78 10.41
CA SER A 128 6.18 -18.26 10.45
C SER A 128 6.14 -19.77 10.60
N VAL A 129 5.17 -20.21 11.38
CA VAL A 129 4.85 -21.64 11.53
C VAL A 129 3.37 -21.78 11.24
N GLU A 130 3.05 -22.70 10.34
CA GLU A 130 1.67 -22.97 9.97
C GLU A 130 0.84 -23.32 11.21
N HIS A 131 -0.34 -22.71 11.33
CA HIS A 131 -1.26 -22.78 12.48
C HIS A 131 -0.73 -22.23 13.81
N GLN A 132 0.43 -21.56 13.84
CA GLN A 132 0.97 -20.93 15.06
C GLN A 132 1.13 -19.40 14.93
N GLY A 133 1.08 -18.90 13.69
CA GLY A 133 1.17 -17.46 13.40
C GLY A 133 2.44 -17.04 12.68
N THR A 134 2.58 -15.73 12.55
CA THR A 134 3.68 -15.09 11.82
C THR A 134 4.30 -13.98 12.66
N CYS A 135 5.61 -13.87 12.56
CA CYS A 135 6.40 -12.76 13.11
C CYS A 135 7.12 -12.06 11.96
N VAL A 136 6.82 -10.80 11.74
CA VAL A 136 7.47 -9.94 10.75
C VAL A 136 8.32 -8.91 11.50
N GLN A 137 9.63 -8.98 11.35
CA GLN A 137 10.59 -8.05 11.94
C GLN A 137 11.21 -7.18 10.85
N ILE A 138 11.19 -5.87 11.06
CA ILE A 138 11.82 -4.88 10.18
C ILE A 138 12.83 -4.09 11.01
N THR A 139 14.06 -3.98 10.51
CA THR A 139 15.15 -3.27 11.16
C THR A 139 15.68 -2.17 10.26
N PHE A 140 15.88 -0.99 10.81
CA PHE A 140 16.40 0.17 10.11
C PHE A 140 17.65 0.73 10.81
N PRO A 141 18.61 1.28 10.07
CA PRO A 141 19.71 2.04 10.67
C PRO A 141 19.18 3.37 11.22
N LYS A 142 19.78 3.84 12.32
CA LYS A 142 19.59 5.20 12.83
C LYS A 142 20.40 6.20 12.00
N GLY A 143 20.09 7.48 12.18
CA GLY A 143 20.77 8.56 11.48
C GLY A 143 20.34 8.66 10.01
N ASN A 144 21.02 9.51 9.25
CA ASN A 144 20.68 9.84 7.86
C ASN A 144 21.78 9.53 6.85
N THR A 145 22.94 9.04 7.28
CA THR A 145 24.10 8.77 6.42
C THR A 145 23.81 7.77 5.30
N HIS A 146 22.84 6.90 5.49
CA HIS A 146 22.39 5.91 4.51
C HIS A 146 21.41 6.49 3.46
N LEU A 147 20.96 7.74 3.62
CA LEU A 147 19.95 8.42 2.78
C LEU A 147 20.59 9.51 1.89
N HIS A 148 21.74 9.24 1.28
CA HIS A 148 22.60 10.22 0.59
C HIS A 148 21.96 11.10 -0.49
N LYS A 149 20.77 10.78 -1.00
CA LYS A 149 20.08 11.54 -2.06
C LYS A 149 18.70 12.06 -1.61
N ALA A 150 18.35 11.90 -0.35
CA ALA A 150 17.05 12.34 0.16
C ALA A 150 17.07 13.85 0.46
N LYS A 151 15.96 14.52 0.16
CA LYS A 151 15.70 15.87 0.68
C LYS A 151 15.20 15.73 2.11
N PHE A 152 15.93 16.29 3.07
CA PHE A 152 15.55 16.28 4.48
C PHE A 152 14.66 17.47 4.78
N ILE A 153 13.54 17.19 5.44
CA ILE A 153 12.63 18.20 5.99
C ILE A 153 12.86 18.22 7.49
N SER A 154 13.11 19.38 8.07
CA SER A 154 13.24 19.52 9.52
C SER A 154 11.99 19.01 10.23
N PRO A 155 12.12 18.36 11.39
CA PRO A 155 10.97 17.91 12.14
C PRO A 155 10.09 19.12 12.49
N LYS A 156 8.81 19.05 12.13
CA LYS A 156 7.83 20.02 12.62
C LYS A 156 7.64 19.78 14.10
N THR A 157 7.87 20.81 14.90
CA THR A 157 7.57 20.75 16.33
C THR A 157 6.07 20.49 16.56
N PRO A 158 5.67 19.84 17.67
CA PRO A 158 4.26 19.56 17.93
C PRO A 158 3.35 20.80 17.88
N ASN A 159 3.87 22.00 18.17
CA ASN A 159 3.12 23.27 18.11
C ASN A 159 2.84 23.77 16.66
N GLU A 160 3.64 23.40 15.67
CA GLU A 160 3.43 23.81 14.28
C GLU A 160 2.34 23.00 13.55
N ARG A 161 1.87 21.91 14.15
CA ARG A 161 0.76 21.10 13.59
C ARG A 161 -0.62 21.72 13.81
N MET A 162 -0.77 22.61 14.78
CA MET A 162 -2.05 23.27 15.07
C MET A 162 -2.31 24.52 14.23
N ASP A 163 -1.26 25.20 13.75
CA ASP A 163 -1.41 26.46 13.04
C ASP A 163 -1.64 26.33 11.52
N ALA A 164 -1.44 25.13 10.97
CA ALA A 164 -1.60 24.88 9.52
C ALA A 164 -3.07 24.69 9.08
N VAL A 165 -4.02 24.70 10.01
CA VAL A 165 -5.47 24.50 9.70
C VAL A 165 -6.25 25.81 9.62
N VAL A 166 -5.67 26.98 9.97
CA VAL A 166 -6.46 28.21 10.18
C VAL A 166 -6.07 29.40 9.32
N LEU A 167 -5.06 29.35 8.45
CA LEU A 167 -4.76 30.52 7.60
C LEU A 167 -4.61 30.16 6.12
N GLY A 168 -5.73 30.22 5.40
CA GLY A 168 -5.76 30.55 3.99
C GLY A 168 -5.25 31.97 3.79
N GLY A 169 -3.95 32.13 3.58
CA GLY A 169 -3.30 33.41 3.31
C GLY A 169 -2.48 33.30 2.03
N THR A 170 -2.96 33.98 1.01
CA THR A 170 -2.24 34.32 -0.22
C THR A 170 -0.87 34.92 0.10
N SER A 171 0.20 34.30 -0.36
CA SER A 171 1.50 34.97 -0.46
C SER A 171 2.10 34.73 -1.84
N ASP A 172 2.31 35.89 -2.50
CA ASP A 172 2.93 36.04 -3.80
C ASP A 172 4.32 35.40 -3.85
N LEU A 173 4.43 34.34 -4.63
CA LEU A 173 5.70 33.88 -5.16
C LEU A 173 5.75 34.22 -6.65
N PRO A 174 6.90 34.69 -7.17
CA PRO A 174 7.00 35.05 -8.57
C PRO A 174 6.73 33.84 -9.45
N VAL A 175 5.71 33.93 -10.26
CA VAL A 175 5.37 32.94 -11.30
C VAL A 175 6.50 33.00 -12.33
N LEU A 176 7.37 32.02 -12.29
CA LEU A 176 8.18 31.68 -13.46
C LEU A 176 7.22 31.08 -14.48
N GLU A 177 6.92 31.82 -15.52
CA GLU A 177 6.14 31.36 -16.66
C GLU A 177 6.82 30.11 -17.26
N ALA A 178 6.28 28.95 -16.93
CA ALA A 178 6.58 27.73 -17.66
C ALA A 178 5.91 27.83 -19.04
N PRO A 179 6.55 27.40 -20.12
CA PRO A 179 5.95 27.42 -21.45
C PRO A 179 4.64 26.63 -21.41
N GLN A 180 3.55 27.28 -21.80
CA GLN A 180 2.24 26.65 -21.93
C GLN A 180 2.27 25.62 -23.07
N ILE A 181 2.68 24.41 -22.76
CA ILE A 181 2.33 23.23 -23.55
C ILE A 181 0.92 22.86 -23.10
N LYS A 182 -0.07 23.17 -23.91
CA LYS A 182 -1.42 22.62 -23.80
C LYS A 182 -1.37 21.14 -24.17
N THR A 183 -0.80 20.32 -23.31
CA THR A 183 -0.98 18.88 -23.36
C THR A 183 -2.22 18.56 -22.53
N SER A 184 -3.29 18.15 -23.21
CA SER A 184 -4.40 17.49 -22.51
C SER A 184 -3.78 16.33 -21.72
N LEU A 185 -3.99 16.31 -20.39
CA LEU A 185 -3.50 15.23 -19.56
C LEU A 185 -4.02 13.91 -20.12
N GLN A 186 -3.11 12.93 -20.28
CA GLN A 186 -3.48 11.58 -20.71
C GLN A 186 -4.50 11.00 -19.73
N ARG A 187 -5.49 10.30 -20.27
CA ARG A 187 -6.60 9.71 -19.51
C ARG A 187 -6.27 8.27 -19.14
N ILE A 188 -6.31 7.97 -17.86
CA ILE A 188 -6.06 6.62 -17.35
C ILE A 188 -7.30 6.13 -16.61
N LEU A 189 -7.74 4.91 -16.92
CA LEU A 189 -8.77 4.21 -16.17
C LEU A 189 -8.09 3.16 -15.28
N VAL A 190 -8.36 3.21 -13.96
CA VAL A 190 -7.91 2.23 -12.98
C VAL A 190 -9.09 1.34 -12.61
N VAL A 191 -8.93 0.02 -12.77
CA VAL A 191 -9.95 -0.99 -12.49
C VAL A 191 -9.39 -1.94 -11.44
N GLU A 192 -9.89 -1.86 -10.21
CA GLU A 192 -9.35 -2.59 -9.05
C GLU A 192 -10.48 -2.80 -8.05
N ASP A 193 -10.72 -4.04 -7.62
CA ASP A 193 -11.80 -4.38 -6.68
C ASP A 193 -11.49 -3.98 -5.25
N ASN A 194 -10.20 -3.91 -4.89
CA ASN A 194 -9.76 -3.47 -3.58
C ASN A 194 -9.75 -1.93 -3.48
N ASP A 195 -10.66 -1.37 -2.68
CA ASP A 195 -10.81 0.07 -2.50
C ASP A 195 -9.51 0.77 -2.06
N ASP A 196 -8.74 0.17 -1.14
CA ASP A 196 -7.51 0.76 -0.62
C ASP A 196 -6.43 0.83 -1.72
N LEU A 197 -6.29 -0.23 -2.51
CA LEU A 197 -5.34 -0.28 -3.62
C LEU A 197 -5.78 0.64 -4.76
N ARG A 198 -7.07 0.67 -5.07
CA ARG A 198 -7.65 1.56 -6.09
C ARG A 198 -7.38 3.02 -5.74
N ASN A 199 -7.70 3.43 -4.51
CA ASN A 199 -7.45 4.80 -4.03
C ASN A 199 -5.96 5.15 -4.04
N TYR A 200 -5.09 4.22 -3.62
CA TYR A 200 -3.65 4.43 -3.68
C TYR A 200 -3.14 4.65 -5.10
N LEU A 201 -3.62 3.86 -6.08
CA LEU A 201 -3.23 4.02 -7.49
C LEU A 201 -3.73 5.36 -8.06
N VAL A 202 -4.97 5.74 -7.73
CA VAL A 202 -5.54 7.03 -8.12
C VAL A 202 -4.71 8.19 -7.55
N ASP A 203 -4.43 8.19 -6.25
CA ASP A 203 -3.64 9.24 -5.58
C ASP A 203 -2.23 9.37 -6.16
N MET A 204 -1.62 8.24 -6.52
CA MET A 204 -0.27 8.23 -7.09
C MET A 204 -0.22 8.81 -8.51
N LEU A 205 -1.28 8.59 -9.31
CA LEU A 205 -1.32 8.94 -10.72
C LEU A 205 -1.97 10.32 -10.97
N MET A 206 -2.87 10.80 -10.09
CA MET A 206 -3.63 12.04 -10.29
C MET A 206 -2.77 13.30 -10.41
N ALA A 207 -1.52 13.27 -9.93
CA ALA A 207 -0.59 14.41 -10.05
C ALA A 207 -0.15 14.68 -11.50
N GLY A 208 -0.25 13.69 -12.40
CA GLY A 208 0.23 13.81 -13.79
C GLY A 208 -0.77 13.38 -14.87
N TYR A 209 -1.92 12.80 -14.48
CA TYR A 209 -2.87 12.21 -15.41
C TYR A 209 -4.31 12.57 -15.06
N ASN A 210 -5.22 12.48 -16.03
CA ASN A 210 -6.66 12.55 -15.79
C ASN A 210 -7.18 11.14 -15.50
N ILE A 211 -7.63 10.89 -14.26
CA ILE A 211 -7.92 9.55 -13.77
C ILE A 211 -9.43 9.35 -13.55
N GLN A 212 -9.94 8.21 -14.03
CA GLN A 212 -11.17 7.60 -13.54
C GLN A 212 -10.88 6.22 -12.98
N SER A 213 -11.74 5.74 -12.07
CA SER A 213 -11.57 4.41 -11.48
C SER A 213 -12.91 3.73 -11.22
N CYS A 214 -12.90 2.39 -11.23
CA CYS A 214 -14.05 1.55 -10.87
C CYS A 214 -13.59 0.23 -10.25
N SER A 215 -14.54 -0.53 -9.70
CA SER A 215 -14.25 -1.73 -8.90
C SER A 215 -14.38 -3.05 -9.65
N ASN A 216 -14.83 -3.05 -10.89
CA ASN A 216 -15.04 -4.27 -11.68
C ASN A 216 -15.00 -3.99 -13.19
N GLY A 217 -14.84 -5.06 -13.98
CA GLY A 217 -14.72 -4.96 -15.43
C GLY A 217 -15.99 -4.52 -16.15
N LYS A 218 -17.19 -4.75 -15.61
CA LYS A 218 -18.45 -4.32 -16.23
C LYS A 218 -18.60 -2.80 -16.20
N ASP A 219 -18.34 -2.19 -15.05
CA ASP A 219 -18.36 -0.75 -14.91
C ASP A 219 -17.27 -0.11 -15.77
N ALA A 220 -16.11 -0.76 -15.87
CA ALA A 220 -15.03 -0.34 -16.74
C ALA A 220 -15.46 -0.23 -18.21
N LEU A 221 -16.23 -1.18 -18.73
CA LEU A 221 -16.72 -1.13 -20.13
C LEU A 221 -17.65 0.06 -20.40
N VAL A 222 -18.40 0.50 -19.40
CA VAL A 222 -19.24 1.71 -19.51
C VAL A 222 -18.35 2.95 -19.55
N ILE A 223 -17.44 3.05 -18.59
CA ILE A 223 -16.52 4.19 -18.46
C ILE A 223 -15.61 4.32 -19.69
N ILE A 224 -15.11 3.21 -20.24
CA ILE A 224 -14.25 3.23 -21.45
C ILE A 224 -14.95 3.93 -22.61
N LYS A 225 -16.24 3.71 -22.80
CA LYS A 225 -17.00 4.33 -23.91
C LYS A 225 -17.16 5.84 -23.77
N GLU A 226 -17.33 6.32 -22.54
CA GLU A 226 -17.58 7.74 -22.24
C GLU A 226 -16.27 8.51 -22.04
N PHE A 227 -15.37 7.95 -21.25
CA PHE A 227 -14.12 8.57 -20.86
C PHE A 227 -13.04 8.44 -21.94
N ASN A 228 -13.11 7.40 -22.78
CA ASN A 228 -12.13 7.08 -23.84
C ASN A 228 -10.68 7.15 -23.30
N PRO A 229 -10.28 6.29 -22.37
CA PRO A 229 -8.96 6.35 -21.74
C PRO A 229 -7.85 6.00 -22.74
N ASP A 230 -6.69 6.63 -22.57
CA ASP A 230 -5.48 6.34 -23.35
C ASP A 230 -4.78 5.08 -22.80
N LEU A 231 -5.01 4.75 -21.52
CA LEU A 231 -4.49 3.55 -20.85
C LEU A 231 -5.51 3.03 -19.84
N VAL A 232 -5.65 1.71 -19.79
CA VAL A 232 -6.42 1.00 -18.75
C VAL A 232 -5.46 0.17 -17.91
N ILE A 233 -5.49 0.35 -16.59
CA ILE A 233 -4.75 -0.45 -15.60
C ILE A 233 -5.79 -1.28 -14.87
N SER A 234 -5.74 -2.60 -15.00
CA SER A 234 -6.72 -3.51 -14.41
C SER A 234 -6.08 -4.61 -13.60
N ASP A 235 -6.70 -4.95 -12.44
CA ASP A 235 -6.43 -6.25 -11.83
C ASP A 235 -7.02 -7.37 -12.71
N ILE A 236 -6.44 -8.56 -12.58
CA ILE A 236 -6.90 -9.75 -13.32
C ILE A 236 -8.10 -10.39 -12.62
N MET A 237 -8.06 -10.46 -11.28
CA MET A 237 -9.03 -11.20 -10.49
C MET A 237 -10.05 -10.27 -9.82
N MET A 238 -11.08 -9.91 -10.55
CA MET A 238 -12.16 -9.06 -10.04
C MET A 238 -13.53 -9.77 -10.09
N PRO A 239 -14.47 -9.39 -9.22
CA PRO A 239 -15.83 -9.88 -9.28
C PRO A 239 -16.53 -9.42 -10.58
N GLU A 240 -17.56 -10.13 -10.99
CA GLU A 240 -18.44 -9.89 -12.13
C GLU A 240 -17.77 -10.03 -13.52
N MET A 241 -16.63 -9.41 -13.74
CA MET A 241 -15.84 -9.50 -14.97
C MET A 241 -14.36 -9.35 -14.63
N SER A 242 -13.57 -10.35 -14.97
CA SER A 242 -12.12 -10.36 -14.78
C SER A 242 -11.39 -9.38 -15.72
N GLY A 243 -10.14 -9.03 -15.37
CA GLY A 243 -9.30 -8.18 -16.23
C GLY A 243 -9.00 -8.80 -17.60
N ASP A 244 -8.89 -10.13 -17.68
CA ASP A 244 -8.70 -10.84 -18.94
C ASP A 244 -9.94 -10.76 -19.85
N GLU A 245 -11.14 -10.89 -19.25
CA GLU A 245 -12.41 -10.72 -19.99
C GLU A 245 -12.59 -9.28 -20.43
N LEU A 246 -12.25 -8.30 -19.57
CA LEU A 246 -12.25 -6.89 -19.92
C LEU A 246 -11.29 -6.59 -21.07
N CYS A 247 -10.06 -7.10 -21.00
CA CYS A 247 -9.07 -6.95 -22.08
C CYS A 247 -9.58 -7.52 -23.39
N SER A 248 -10.15 -8.72 -23.37
CA SER A 248 -10.72 -9.38 -24.55
C SER A 248 -11.87 -8.56 -25.15
N ALA A 249 -12.76 -8.03 -24.30
CA ALA A 249 -13.84 -7.17 -24.74
C ALA A 249 -13.32 -5.87 -25.40
N CYS A 250 -12.31 -5.22 -24.79
CA CYS A 250 -11.70 -4.01 -25.36
C CYS A 250 -11.04 -4.26 -26.71
N LEU A 251 -10.32 -5.37 -26.89
CA LEU A 251 -9.66 -5.72 -28.15
C LEU A 251 -10.66 -5.98 -29.28
N LEU A 252 -11.83 -6.54 -28.98
CA LEU A 252 -12.91 -6.72 -29.96
C LEU A 252 -13.48 -5.37 -30.45
N TYR A 253 -13.48 -4.34 -29.56
CA TYR A 253 -13.96 -3.00 -29.94
C TYR A 253 -12.92 -2.15 -30.66
N THR A 254 -11.62 -2.40 -30.47
CA THR A 254 -10.53 -1.58 -31.00
C THR A 254 -9.85 -2.20 -32.21
N SER A 255 -10.08 -3.49 -32.50
CA SER A 255 -9.54 -4.13 -33.71
C SER A 255 -10.37 -3.69 -34.92
N PRO A 256 -9.75 -3.06 -35.94
CA PRO A 256 -10.45 -2.81 -37.22
C PRO A 256 -10.91 -4.15 -37.77
N SER A 257 -12.19 -4.22 -38.18
CA SER A 257 -12.73 -5.41 -38.84
C SER A 257 -11.85 -5.76 -40.03
N PRO A 258 -11.54 -7.06 -40.27
CA PRO A 258 -10.81 -7.46 -41.48
C PRO A 258 -11.47 -7.04 -42.79
N ARG A 259 -12.68 -6.43 -42.76
CA ARG A 259 -13.44 -5.93 -43.90
C ARG A 259 -13.17 -4.46 -44.26
N ASP A 260 -12.45 -3.71 -43.38
CA ASP A 260 -12.20 -2.28 -43.56
C ASP A 260 -10.87 -1.99 -44.30
N THR A 261 -10.16 -3.02 -44.75
CA THR A 261 -8.99 -2.91 -45.64
C THR A 261 -9.41 -3.27 -47.05
N ARG A 262 -10.07 -2.36 -47.76
CA ARG A 262 -10.16 -2.30 -49.23
C ARG A 262 -10.11 -0.87 -49.70
#